data_879a99d6402b0ae7e8b8b4b574c842d3
#
_entry.id   879a99d6402b0ae7e8b8b4b574c842d3
#
_cell.length_a   1.000
_cell.length_b   1.000
_cell.length_c   1.000
_cell.angle_alpha   90.00
_cell.angle_beta   90.00
_cell.angle_gamma   90.00
#
_symmetry.space_group_name_H-M   'P 1'
#
loop_
_entity.id
_entity.type
_entity.pdbx_description
1 polymer ?
#
loop_
_entity_poly.entity_id
_entity_poly.type
_entity_poly.pdbx_seq_one_letter_code
_entity_poly.pdbx_strand_id
1 'polypeptide(L)'
;EKAVYLSGVDPKRVVLLSFVIAGGCSALGGVLLAGWANRSFQAMGDPYLLPAIAAVVLGGASVLGGKGRYLGTVAGVILITLLQSILSVLQPQTMLAQLGWKIPADAVRQIAFGVVIIGMLLLYGREKLVR
;
A
#
# COMPACT_ATOMS: atom_id res chain seq x y z
N GLU A 1 -5.37 20.18 -15.40
CA GLU A 1 -5.20 21.51 -14.75
C GLU A 1 -6.15 22.57 -15.29
N LYS A 2 -6.36 22.68 -16.61
CA LYS A 2 -7.27 23.68 -17.20
C LYS A 2 -8.74 23.52 -16.78
N ALA A 3 -9.22 22.30 -16.56
CA ALA A 3 -10.62 22.04 -16.15
C ALA A 3 -10.90 22.46 -14.70
N VAL A 4 -9.92 22.39 -13.82
CA VAL A 4 -10.05 22.78 -12.41
C VAL A 4 -10.08 24.32 -12.29
N TYR A 5 -9.34 25.01 -13.13
CA TYR A 5 -9.34 26.48 -13.15
C TYR A 5 -10.70 27.07 -13.58
N LEU A 6 -11.40 26.38 -14.48
CA LEU A 6 -12.75 26.75 -14.93
C LEU A 6 -13.84 26.53 -13.88
N SER A 7 -13.57 25.70 -12.86
CA SER A 7 -14.50 25.43 -11.75
C SER A 7 -14.39 26.41 -10.59
N GLY A 8 -13.53 27.44 -10.69
CA GLY A 8 -13.35 28.46 -9.64
C GLY A 8 -12.62 27.95 -8.39
N VAL A 9 -12.05 26.76 -8.45
CA VAL A 9 -11.30 26.17 -7.33
C VAL A 9 -9.80 26.36 -7.56
N ASP A 10 -9.13 26.98 -6.60
CA ASP A 10 -7.67 27.20 -6.63
C ASP A 10 -6.94 25.85 -6.48
N PRO A 11 -6.28 25.30 -7.53
CA PRO A 11 -5.65 23.99 -7.46
C PRO A 11 -4.56 23.94 -6.38
N LYS A 12 -3.90 25.06 -6.10
CA LYS A 12 -2.88 25.17 -5.05
C LYS A 12 -3.44 24.89 -3.65
N ARG A 13 -4.64 25.38 -3.35
CA ARG A 13 -5.30 25.16 -2.05
C ARG A 13 -5.73 23.71 -1.88
N VAL A 14 -6.24 23.09 -2.94
CA VAL A 14 -6.64 21.67 -2.90
C VAL A 14 -5.44 20.78 -2.65
N VAL A 15 -4.33 21.01 -3.36
CA VAL A 15 -3.08 20.28 -3.16
C VAL A 15 -2.55 20.48 -1.74
N LEU A 16 -2.51 21.72 -1.25
CA LEU A 16 -2.05 22.02 0.11
C LEU A 16 -2.89 21.30 1.17
N LEU A 17 -4.22 21.36 1.06
CA LEU A 17 -5.12 20.66 1.98
C LEU A 17 -4.92 19.15 1.95
N SER A 18 -4.73 18.58 0.77
CA SER A 18 -4.45 17.14 0.62
C SER A 18 -3.16 16.74 1.34
N PHE A 19 -2.10 17.54 1.21
CA PHE A 19 -0.84 17.29 1.93
C PHE A 19 -0.97 17.45 3.45
N VAL A 20 -1.73 18.43 3.91
CA VAL A 20 -1.99 18.63 5.36
C VAL A 20 -2.74 17.43 5.94
N ILE A 21 -3.79 16.96 5.25
CA ILE A 21 -4.55 15.79 5.69
C ILE A 21 -3.69 14.53 5.66
N ALA A 22 -2.94 14.31 4.59
CA ALA A 22 -2.03 13.17 4.47
C ALA A 22 -0.95 13.18 5.56
N GLY A 23 -0.35 14.36 5.84
CA GLY A 23 0.63 14.53 6.91
C GLY A 23 0.04 14.26 8.29
N GLY A 24 -1.15 14.75 8.56
CA GLY A 24 -1.87 14.48 9.81
C GLY A 24 -2.18 13.00 10.01
N CYS A 25 -2.67 12.32 8.99
CA CYS A 25 -2.92 10.87 9.03
C CYS A 25 -1.63 10.07 9.23
N SER A 26 -0.54 10.47 8.56
CA SER A 26 0.77 9.82 8.72
C SER A 26 1.33 10.01 10.13
N ALA A 27 1.19 11.18 10.71
CA ALA A 27 1.63 11.45 12.09
C ALA A 27 0.85 10.59 13.10
N LEU A 28 -0.47 10.51 12.96
CA LEU A 28 -1.31 9.65 13.79
C LEU A 28 -0.91 8.17 13.64
N GLY A 29 -0.70 7.70 12.40
CA GLY A 29 -0.24 6.35 12.13
C GLY A 29 1.11 6.05 12.78
N GLY A 30 2.06 6.98 12.70
CA GLY A 30 3.37 6.84 13.34
C GLY A 30 3.30 6.77 14.87
N VAL A 31 2.47 7.60 15.50
CA VAL A 31 2.27 7.58 16.96
C VAL A 31 1.64 6.25 17.40
N LEU A 32 0.61 5.77 16.70
CA LEU A 32 -0.04 4.49 17.00
C LEU A 32 0.93 3.32 16.82
N LEU A 33 1.75 3.34 15.79
CA LEU A 33 2.73 2.31 15.51
C LEU A 33 3.82 2.27 16.57
N ALA A 34 4.35 3.44 16.99
CA ALA A 34 5.34 3.55 18.05
C ALA A 34 4.77 3.10 19.41
N GLY A 35 3.52 3.45 19.70
CA GLY A 35 2.81 3.01 20.90
C GLY A 35 2.61 1.50 20.94
N TRP A 36 2.22 0.89 19.82
CA TRP A 36 2.03 -0.56 19.72
C TRP A 36 3.35 -1.34 19.87
N ALA A 37 4.44 -0.83 19.28
CA ALA A 37 5.74 -1.49 19.34
C ALA A 37 6.53 -1.21 20.63
N ASN A 38 6.07 -0.30 21.49
CA ASN A 38 6.76 0.18 22.70
C ASN A 38 8.18 0.66 22.46
N ARG A 39 8.51 1.07 21.26
CA ARG A 39 9.81 1.60 20.86
C ARG A 39 9.67 2.39 19.56
N SER A 40 10.59 3.30 19.34
CA SER A 40 10.68 4.09 18.12
C SER A 40 12.08 3.97 17.54
N PHE A 41 12.18 3.62 16.25
CA PHE A 41 13.43 3.60 15.49
C PHE A 41 13.17 4.09 14.06
N GLN A 42 14.20 4.60 13.43
CA GLN A 42 14.10 5.35 12.18
C GLN A 42 13.47 4.54 11.02
N ALA A 43 13.76 3.24 10.92
CA ALA A 43 13.28 2.37 9.84
C ALA A 43 11.96 1.65 10.16
N MET A 44 11.24 2.07 11.21
CA MET A 44 10.03 1.40 11.68
C MET A 44 8.89 1.39 10.63
N GLY A 45 8.87 2.38 9.75
CA GLY A 45 7.88 2.51 8.68
C GLY A 45 8.17 1.72 7.42
N ASP A 46 9.41 1.30 7.20
CA ASP A 46 9.85 0.66 5.94
C ASP A 46 9.03 -0.59 5.56
N PRO A 47 8.69 -1.51 6.48
CA PRO A 47 7.88 -2.69 6.16
C PRO A 47 6.47 -2.38 5.66
N TYR A 48 5.96 -1.17 5.96
CA TYR A 48 4.60 -0.76 5.59
C TYR A 48 4.54 0.01 4.26
N LEU A 49 5.68 0.43 3.72
CA LEU A 49 5.74 1.25 2.51
C LEU A 49 5.20 0.52 1.29
N LEU A 50 5.72 -0.67 1.00
CA LEU A 50 5.26 -1.49 -0.13
C LEU A 50 3.79 -1.93 0.02
N PRO A 51 3.34 -2.45 1.18
CA PRO A 51 1.94 -2.78 1.40
C PRO A 51 0.98 -1.59 1.22
N ALA A 52 1.39 -0.39 1.65
CA ALA A 52 0.57 0.81 1.49
C ALA A 52 0.40 1.19 0.01
N ILE A 53 1.48 1.18 -0.77
CA ILE A 53 1.42 1.42 -2.22
C ILE A 53 0.55 0.36 -2.89
N ALA A 54 0.76 -0.91 -2.54
CA ALA A 54 -0.03 -2.02 -3.06
C ALA A 54 -1.53 -1.85 -2.78
N ALA A 55 -1.91 -1.47 -1.55
CA ALA A 55 -3.29 -1.26 -1.17
C ALA A 55 -3.97 -0.17 -2.01
N VAL A 56 -3.26 0.93 -2.30
CA VAL A 56 -3.79 2.04 -3.10
C VAL A 56 -3.97 1.62 -4.56
N VAL A 57 -2.97 0.94 -5.14
CA VAL A 57 -3.01 0.46 -6.53
C VAL A 57 -4.09 -0.60 -6.70
N LEU A 58 -4.17 -1.54 -5.76
CA LEU A 58 -5.21 -2.59 -5.71
C LEU A 58 -6.61 -1.98 -5.58
N GLY A 59 -6.74 -0.90 -4.82
CA GLY A 59 -7.97 -0.13 -4.67
C GLY A 59 -8.43 0.58 -5.94
N GLY A 60 -7.67 0.46 -7.05
CA GLY A 60 -8.02 1.05 -8.34
C GLY A 60 -7.68 2.54 -8.45
N ALA A 61 -6.83 3.07 -7.58
CA ALA A 61 -6.29 4.40 -7.74
C ALA A 61 -5.21 4.41 -8.84
N SER A 62 -5.35 5.31 -9.80
CA SER A 62 -4.35 5.46 -10.87
C SER A 62 -3.09 6.14 -10.33
N VAL A 63 -1.94 5.49 -10.43
CA VAL A 63 -0.64 6.06 -10.05
C VAL A 63 -0.30 7.30 -10.90
N LEU A 64 -0.80 7.35 -12.13
CA LEU A 64 -0.63 8.49 -13.04
C LEU A 64 -1.60 9.65 -12.77
N GLY A 65 -2.49 9.49 -11.78
CA GLY A 65 -3.47 10.51 -11.40
C GLY A 65 -4.77 10.46 -12.21
N GLY A 66 -5.70 11.33 -11.84
CA GLY A 66 -6.95 11.56 -12.54
C GLY A 66 -8.10 10.60 -12.25
N LYS A 67 -7.86 9.42 -11.71
CA LYS A 67 -8.92 8.45 -11.37
C LYS A 67 -8.56 7.70 -10.09
N GLY A 68 -9.50 7.63 -9.16
CA GLY A 68 -9.40 6.85 -7.93
C GLY A 68 -10.74 6.83 -7.21
N ARG A 69 -11.06 5.72 -6.55
CA ARG A 69 -12.26 5.60 -5.72
C ARG A 69 -11.84 5.32 -4.29
N TYR A 70 -12.26 6.17 -3.37
CA TYR A 70 -11.93 6.06 -1.96
C TYR A 70 -12.35 4.69 -1.37
N LEU A 71 -13.57 4.24 -1.71
CA LEU A 71 -14.06 2.91 -1.30
C LEU A 71 -13.19 1.76 -1.82
N GLY A 72 -12.63 1.91 -3.02
CA GLY A 72 -11.69 0.93 -3.57
C GLY A 72 -10.41 0.85 -2.74
N THR A 73 -9.85 1.98 -2.33
CA THR A 73 -8.65 2.03 -1.49
C THR A 73 -8.90 1.39 -0.12
N VAL A 74 -10.05 1.66 0.50
CA VAL A 74 -10.43 1.00 1.77
C VAL A 74 -10.52 -0.51 1.60
N ALA A 75 -11.16 -1.00 0.54
CA ALA A 75 -11.22 -2.43 0.23
C ALA A 75 -9.82 -3.02 -0.01
N GLY A 76 -8.95 -2.29 -0.72
CA GLY A 76 -7.55 -2.67 -0.95
C GLY A 76 -6.76 -2.82 0.36
N VAL A 77 -6.92 -1.89 1.30
CA VAL A 77 -6.28 -1.98 2.63
C VAL A 77 -6.74 -3.22 3.38
N ILE A 78 -8.06 -3.49 3.42
CA ILE A 78 -8.61 -4.67 4.09
C ILE A 78 -8.03 -5.95 3.45
N LEU A 79 -8.00 -6.02 2.13
CA LEU A 79 -7.49 -7.19 1.41
C LEU A 79 -6.01 -7.43 1.69
N ILE A 80 -5.18 -6.40 1.66
CA ILE A 80 -3.75 -6.49 1.99
C ILE A 80 -3.54 -6.91 3.44
N THR A 81 -4.33 -6.39 4.37
CA THR A 81 -4.25 -6.77 5.79
C THR A 81 -4.62 -8.23 6.01
N LEU A 82 -5.67 -8.71 5.35
CA LEU A 82 -6.05 -10.13 5.37
C LEU A 82 -4.95 -11.01 4.79
N LEU A 83 -4.37 -10.61 3.66
CA LEU A 83 -3.27 -11.34 3.03
C LEU A 83 -2.05 -11.43 3.97
N GLN A 84 -1.71 -10.33 4.65
CA GLN A 84 -0.64 -10.32 5.66
C GLN A 84 -0.94 -11.26 6.81
N SER A 85 -2.18 -11.28 7.30
CA SER A 85 -2.60 -12.18 8.39
C SER A 85 -2.48 -13.64 7.97
N ILE A 86 -2.94 -14.00 6.78
CA ILE A 86 -2.82 -15.36 6.25
C ILE A 86 -1.36 -15.79 6.10
N LEU A 87 -0.52 -14.91 5.52
CA LEU A 87 0.91 -15.17 5.38
C LEU A 87 1.62 -15.34 6.73
N SER A 88 1.19 -14.62 7.76
CA SER A 88 1.77 -14.74 9.10
C SER A 88 1.40 -16.06 9.79
N VAL A 89 0.21 -16.59 9.53
CA VAL A 89 -0.25 -17.87 10.07
C VAL A 89 0.40 -19.07 9.39
N LEU A 90 0.56 -19.01 8.07
CA LEU A 90 1.16 -20.09 7.27
C LEU A 90 2.65 -20.32 7.57
N GLN A 91 3.33 -19.36 8.22
CA GLN A 91 4.75 -19.43 8.58
C GLN A 91 5.61 -20.16 7.52
N PRO A 92 5.73 -19.63 6.29
CA PRO A 92 6.51 -20.30 5.23
C PRO A 92 7.98 -20.49 5.61
N GLN A 93 8.42 -19.79 6.66
CA GLN A 93 9.78 -19.89 7.21
C GLN A 93 10.10 -21.28 7.76
N THR A 94 9.13 -21.98 8.38
CA THR A 94 9.36 -23.33 8.93
C THR A 94 9.52 -24.36 7.82
N MET A 95 8.79 -24.21 6.70
CA MET A 95 8.94 -25.08 5.53
C MET A 95 10.26 -24.81 4.78
N LEU A 96 10.65 -23.54 4.62
CA LEU A 96 11.91 -23.17 3.95
C LEU A 96 13.14 -23.44 4.82
N ALA A 97 13.03 -23.35 6.13
CA ALA A 97 14.10 -23.72 7.08
C ALA A 97 14.43 -25.23 7.01
N GLN A 98 13.44 -26.08 6.72
CA GLN A 98 13.66 -27.51 6.47
C GLN A 98 14.46 -27.78 5.18
N LEU A 99 14.42 -26.86 4.21
CA LEU A 99 15.23 -26.93 2.99
C LEU A 99 16.64 -26.35 3.16
N GLY A 100 17.04 -25.93 4.36
CA GLY A 100 18.39 -25.41 4.64
C GLY A 100 18.61 -23.94 4.24
N TRP A 101 17.59 -23.24 3.78
CA TRP A 101 17.68 -21.83 3.39
C TRP A 101 17.21 -20.93 4.53
N LYS A 102 18.14 -20.26 5.18
CA LYS A 102 17.86 -19.23 6.19
C LYS A 102 17.46 -17.91 5.52
N ILE A 103 16.25 -17.86 4.98
CA ILE A 103 15.71 -16.61 4.39
C ILE A 103 15.01 -15.82 5.51
N PRO A 104 15.34 -14.53 5.70
CA PRO A 104 14.65 -13.72 6.68
C PRO A 104 13.15 -13.59 6.32
N ALA A 105 12.31 -13.65 7.34
CA ALA A 105 10.85 -13.61 7.21
C ALA A 105 10.34 -12.42 6.37
N ASP A 106 11.00 -11.29 6.52
CA ASP A 106 10.65 -10.06 5.83
C ASP A 106 10.89 -10.14 4.32
N ALA A 107 11.92 -10.87 3.89
CA ALA A 107 12.20 -11.06 2.47
C ALA A 107 11.11 -11.92 1.79
N VAL A 108 10.66 -13.00 2.42
CA VAL A 108 9.57 -13.85 1.91
C VAL A 108 8.28 -13.04 1.79
N ARG A 109 7.98 -12.21 2.79
CA ARG A 109 6.82 -11.34 2.78
C ARG A 109 6.89 -10.30 1.65
N GLN A 110 8.03 -9.65 1.46
CA GLN A 110 8.23 -8.67 0.38
C GLN A 110 8.12 -9.30 -1.01
N ILE A 111 8.69 -10.49 -1.20
CA ILE A 111 8.56 -11.25 -2.46
C ILE A 111 7.10 -11.60 -2.73
N ALA A 112 6.36 -12.08 -1.73
CA ALA A 112 4.94 -12.40 -1.86
C ALA A 112 4.12 -11.17 -2.28
N PHE A 113 4.38 -10.00 -1.67
CA PHE A 113 3.74 -8.75 -2.10
C PHE A 113 4.11 -8.35 -3.52
N GLY A 114 5.38 -8.47 -3.91
CA GLY A 114 5.83 -8.20 -5.27
C GLY A 114 5.10 -9.07 -6.30
N VAL A 115 4.98 -10.36 -6.04
CA VAL A 115 4.28 -11.31 -6.92
C VAL A 115 2.79 -10.97 -7.02
N VAL A 116 2.12 -10.64 -5.92
CA VAL A 116 0.70 -10.25 -5.93
C VAL A 116 0.50 -8.96 -6.73
N ILE A 117 1.36 -7.97 -6.55
CA ILE A 117 1.29 -6.70 -7.30
C ILE A 117 1.49 -6.95 -8.81
N ILE A 118 2.50 -7.72 -9.18
CA ILE A 118 2.77 -8.06 -10.59
C ILE A 118 1.60 -8.86 -11.19
N GLY A 119 1.08 -9.86 -10.47
CA GLY A 119 -0.06 -10.66 -10.90
C GLY A 119 -1.29 -9.79 -11.17
N MET A 120 -1.54 -8.83 -10.31
CA MET A 120 -2.68 -7.93 -10.45
C MET A 120 -2.50 -6.90 -11.57
N LEU A 121 -1.28 -6.37 -11.75
CA LEU A 121 -0.95 -5.51 -12.89
C LEU A 121 -1.13 -6.25 -14.23
N LEU A 122 -0.77 -7.51 -14.29
CA LEU A 122 -0.97 -8.35 -15.48
C LEU A 122 -2.46 -8.60 -15.76
N LEU A 123 -3.26 -8.87 -14.72
CA LEU A 123 -4.71 -9.07 -14.87
C LEU A 123 -5.40 -7.76 -15.27
N TYR A 124 -5.06 -6.65 -14.65
CA TYR A 124 -5.67 -5.35 -14.92
C TYR A 124 -5.18 -4.73 -16.25
N GLY A 125 -3.93 -5.02 -16.63
CA GLY A 125 -3.36 -4.59 -17.90
C GLY A 125 -4.00 -5.28 -19.11
N ARG A 126 -4.47 -6.52 -18.94
CA ARG A 126 -5.13 -7.27 -20.01
C ARG A 126 -6.49 -6.71 -20.41
N GLU A 127 -7.24 -6.14 -19.47
CA GLU A 127 -8.54 -5.53 -19.77
C GLU A 127 -8.43 -4.24 -20.61
N LYS A 128 -7.29 -3.54 -20.59
CA LYS A 128 -7.08 -2.33 -21.41
C LYS A 128 -6.57 -2.61 -22.83
N LEU A 129 -6.06 -3.80 -23.09
CA LEU A 129 -5.57 -4.20 -24.42
C LEU A 129 -6.66 -4.80 -25.32
N VAL A 130 -7.85 -5.05 -24.79
CA VAL A 130 -8.97 -5.67 -25.52
C VAL A 130 -10.11 -4.66 -25.82
N ARG A 131 -9.89 -3.36 -25.53
CA ARG A 131 -10.83 -2.29 -25.95
C ARG A 131 -10.23 -1.35 -26.93
#